data_a8881e9f5dbc8fdf30f5546917704e7d
#
_entry.id   a8881e9f5dbc8fdf30f5546917704e7d
#
_cell.length_a   1.000
_cell.length_b   1.000
_cell.length_c   1.000
_cell.angle_alpha   90.00
_cell.angle_beta   90.00
_cell.angle_gamma   90.00
#
_symmetry.space_group_name_H-M   'P 1'
#
loop_
_entity.id
_entity.type
_entity.pdbx_description
1 polymer ?
#
loop_
_entity_poly.entity_id
_entity_poly.type
_entity_poly.pdbx_seq_one_letter_code
_entity_poly.pdbx_strand_id
1 'polypeptide(L)'
;MCLLIRLVIGRLFDKRGAIYSSRPDNYVGGELICPDEVHILLAQYGQGWRALRKSVQGLLNVTAVDALHPVQTAEATQTMCQLLNDPADYYDHIRRYSTAVILASVFGQRGESFQSPKVQALYHAQDRFTAILEPGATPPVDAFPFLKLVPEFVSPWKKEAREIRQEQRSLYYKLLGETRERIREQKSVYCFMERILNDQEKNGFDDEQVAYLGGILVFFLPKVKISYTSLSSNC
;
A
#
# COMPACT_ATOMS: atom_id res chain seq x y z
N MET A 1 23.06 28.17 -6.53
CA MET A 1 22.18 27.40 -5.62
C MET A 1 21.90 26.00 -6.13
N CYS A 2 21.42 25.78 -7.36
CA CYS A 2 21.12 24.44 -7.89
C CYS A 2 22.31 23.46 -7.93
N LEU A 3 23.53 23.93 -8.26
CA LEU A 3 24.70 23.05 -8.37
C LEU A 3 25.13 22.49 -7.01
N LEU A 4 25.08 23.30 -5.96
CA LEU A 4 25.40 22.92 -4.58
C LEU A 4 24.39 21.87 -4.06
N ILE A 5 23.09 22.07 -4.31
CA ILE A 5 22.03 21.14 -3.94
C ILE A 5 22.26 19.78 -4.64
N ARG A 6 22.60 19.80 -5.94
CA ARG A 6 22.87 18.56 -6.71
C ARG A 6 24.09 17.80 -6.19
N LEU A 7 25.16 18.52 -5.82
CA LEU A 7 26.36 17.94 -5.21
C LEU A 7 26.08 17.34 -3.84
N VAL A 8 25.29 18.03 -3.00
CA VAL A 8 24.89 17.54 -1.67
C VAL A 8 23.99 16.30 -1.78
N ILE A 9 23.00 16.33 -2.66
CA ILE A 9 22.12 15.17 -2.93
C ILE A 9 22.96 13.98 -3.38
N GLY A 10 23.81 14.13 -4.40
CA GLY A 10 24.67 13.04 -4.88
C GLY A 10 25.62 12.51 -3.80
N ARG A 11 26.15 13.38 -2.94
CA ARG A 11 27.06 12.96 -1.87
C ARG A 11 26.33 12.23 -0.71
N LEU A 12 25.14 12.69 -0.32
CA LEU A 12 24.41 12.15 0.81
C LEU A 12 23.54 10.93 0.39
N PHE A 13 22.78 11.04 -0.69
CA PHE A 13 21.81 10.00 -1.04
C PHE A 13 22.36 8.92 -1.99
N ASP A 14 23.26 9.30 -2.93
CA ASP A 14 23.85 8.29 -3.83
C ASP A 14 25.04 7.59 -3.18
N LYS A 15 26.03 8.37 -2.68
CA LYS A 15 27.27 7.78 -2.15
C LYS A 15 27.16 7.27 -0.71
N ARG A 16 26.25 7.83 0.08
CA ARG A 16 26.04 7.48 1.50
C ARG A 16 24.61 6.99 1.77
N GLY A 17 23.92 6.53 0.74
CA GLY A 17 22.52 6.07 0.83
C GLY A 17 22.29 5.03 1.94
N ALA A 18 23.24 4.13 2.18
CA ALA A 18 23.13 3.14 3.24
C ALA A 18 22.98 3.76 4.66
N ILE A 19 23.57 4.94 4.89
CA ILE A 19 23.49 5.64 6.18
C ILE A 19 22.14 6.34 6.33
N TYR A 20 21.60 6.90 5.24
CA TYR A 20 20.43 7.77 5.26
C TYR A 20 19.13 7.07 4.80
N SER A 21 19.19 5.77 4.48
CA SER A 21 18.03 5.02 3.96
C SER A 21 17.16 4.41 5.05
N SER A 22 17.61 4.37 6.31
CA SER A 22 16.79 3.81 7.39
C SER A 22 15.57 4.68 7.69
N ARG A 23 14.55 4.06 8.24
CA ARG A 23 13.35 4.74 8.71
C ARG A 23 13.49 5.06 10.20
N PRO A 24 12.86 6.15 10.69
CA PRO A 24 12.74 6.35 12.13
C PRO A 24 11.95 5.19 12.74
N ASP A 25 12.24 4.88 13.99
CA ASP A 25 11.44 3.92 14.73
C ASP A 25 9.98 4.38 14.78
N ASN A 26 9.07 3.45 14.62
CA ASN A 26 7.65 3.70 14.71
C ASN A 26 7.00 2.52 15.45
N TYR A 27 6.79 2.69 16.74
CA TYR A 27 6.24 1.63 17.59
C TYR A 27 4.83 1.22 17.15
N VAL A 28 3.97 2.18 16.87
CA VAL A 28 2.58 1.91 16.50
C VAL A 28 2.50 1.22 15.14
N GLY A 29 3.12 1.80 14.14
CA GLY A 29 3.09 1.25 12.78
C GLY A 29 3.94 -0.01 12.62
N GLY A 30 5.17 0.00 13.15
CA GLY A 30 6.17 -1.05 12.91
C GLY A 30 6.14 -2.21 13.90
N GLU A 31 5.73 -1.98 15.17
CA GLU A 31 5.69 -3.06 16.15
C GLU A 31 4.26 -3.58 16.40
N LEU A 32 3.22 -2.70 16.43
CA LEU A 32 1.87 -3.12 16.75
C LEU A 32 1.06 -3.53 15.50
N ILE A 33 1.15 -2.75 14.41
CA ILE A 33 0.35 -3.00 13.21
C ILE A 33 1.08 -3.94 12.25
N CYS A 34 2.34 -3.64 11.92
CA CYS A 34 3.14 -4.37 10.93
C CYS A 34 4.46 -4.87 11.53
N PRO A 35 4.45 -5.81 12.51
CA PRO A 35 5.67 -6.33 13.10
C PRO A 35 6.52 -7.10 12.08
N ASP A 36 7.72 -7.49 12.49
CA ASP A 36 8.64 -8.34 11.71
C ASP A 36 9.04 -7.74 10.35
N GLU A 37 9.03 -6.40 10.27
CA GLU A 37 9.42 -5.64 9.07
C GLU A 37 8.64 -6.01 7.80
N VAL A 38 7.44 -6.55 7.93
CA VAL A 38 6.62 -6.97 6.78
C VAL A 38 6.20 -5.81 5.88
N HIS A 39 6.21 -4.58 6.41
CA HIS A 39 5.75 -3.38 5.69
C HIS A 39 6.92 -2.59 5.13
N ILE A 40 7.16 -2.65 3.82
CA ILE A 40 8.31 -2.04 3.12
C ILE A 40 8.52 -0.55 3.42
N LEU A 41 7.46 0.21 3.74
CA LEU A 41 7.57 1.64 4.07
C LEU A 41 8.09 1.88 5.49
N LEU A 42 7.85 0.94 6.42
CA LEU A 42 8.20 1.03 7.83
C LEU A 42 9.45 0.22 8.17
N ALA A 43 9.77 -0.77 7.34
CA ALA A 43 10.92 -1.64 7.54
C ALA A 43 12.24 -0.86 7.58
N GLN A 44 13.11 -1.21 8.51
CA GLN A 44 14.45 -0.67 8.65
C GLN A 44 15.32 -1.07 7.45
N TYR A 45 16.30 -0.23 7.13
CA TYR A 45 17.23 -0.53 6.03
C TYR A 45 18.11 -1.73 6.37
N GLY A 46 17.84 -2.86 5.75
CA GLY A 46 18.50 -4.14 6.01
C GLY A 46 18.31 -5.13 4.87
N GLN A 47 18.63 -6.40 5.14
CA GLN A 47 18.49 -7.47 4.15
C GLN A 47 17.01 -7.72 3.81
N GLY A 48 16.13 -7.74 4.82
CA GLY A 48 14.68 -7.91 4.63
C GLY A 48 14.10 -6.83 3.72
N TRP A 49 14.35 -5.56 4.06
CA TRP A 49 13.92 -4.44 3.23
C TRP A 49 14.43 -4.52 1.78
N ARG A 50 15.70 -4.93 1.58
CA ARG A 50 16.28 -5.08 0.23
C ARG A 50 15.60 -6.19 -0.56
N ALA A 51 15.25 -7.31 0.09
CA ALA A 51 14.53 -8.40 -0.54
C ALA A 51 13.12 -7.97 -0.99
N LEU A 52 12.35 -7.32 -0.09
CA LEU A 52 11.04 -6.75 -0.41
C LEU A 52 11.12 -5.74 -1.57
N ARG A 53 12.08 -4.80 -1.50
CA ARG A 53 12.27 -3.80 -2.55
C ARG A 53 12.63 -4.41 -3.91
N LYS A 54 13.50 -5.41 -3.92
CA LYS A 54 13.87 -6.15 -5.15
C LYS A 54 12.65 -6.80 -5.79
N SER A 55 11.77 -7.39 -5.00
CA SER A 55 10.54 -8.00 -5.49
C SER A 55 9.59 -6.97 -6.11
N VAL A 56 9.42 -5.81 -5.44
CA VAL A 56 8.60 -4.70 -5.98
C VAL A 56 9.18 -4.12 -7.26
N GLN A 57 10.50 -3.99 -7.36
CA GLN A 57 11.14 -3.52 -8.60
C GLN A 57 10.81 -4.40 -9.80
N GLY A 58 10.56 -5.68 -9.58
CA GLY A 58 10.12 -6.58 -10.64
C GLY A 58 8.76 -6.21 -11.26
N LEU A 59 7.87 -5.56 -10.51
CA LEU A 59 6.60 -5.03 -11.03
C LEU A 59 6.76 -3.68 -11.73
N LEU A 60 7.71 -2.88 -11.27
CA LEU A 60 7.88 -1.48 -11.69
C LEU A 60 8.96 -1.29 -12.77
N ASN A 61 9.47 -2.36 -13.34
CA ASN A 61 10.39 -2.25 -14.49
C ASN A 61 9.62 -1.91 -15.79
N VAL A 62 10.31 -1.34 -16.75
CA VAL A 62 9.71 -0.86 -18.01
C VAL A 62 8.88 -1.94 -18.71
N THR A 63 9.43 -3.14 -18.86
CA THR A 63 8.74 -4.25 -19.53
C THR A 63 7.45 -4.66 -18.80
N ALA A 64 7.47 -4.71 -17.46
CA ALA A 64 6.30 -5.04 -16.68
C ALA A 64 5.22 -3.94 -16.76
N VAL A 65 5.65 -2.67 -16.75
CA VAL A 65 4.73 -1.53 -16.91
C VAL A 65 4.10 -1.52 -18.30
N ASP A 66 4.86 -1.81 -19.36
CA ASP A 66 4.33 -1.91 -20.73
C ASP A 66 3.26 -3.01 -20.85
N ALA A 67 3.44 -4.14 -20.15
CA ALA A 67 2.45 -5.22 -20.12
C ALA A 67 1.13 -4.82 -19.45
N LEU A 68 1.10 -3.73 -18.66
CA LEU A 68 -0.11 -3.21 -18.03
C LEU A 68 -0.94 -2.27 -18.92
N HIS A 69 -0.41 -1.82 -20.05
CA HIS A 69 -1.11 -0.92 -20.97
C HIS A 69 -2.53 -1.38 -21.36
N PRO A 70 -2.77 -2.66 -21.72
CA PRO A 70 -4.12 -3.11 -22.05
C PRO A 70 -5.12 -2.95 -20.90
N VAL A 71 -4.67 -3.26 -19.66
CA VAL A 71 -5.50 -3.10 -18.46
C VAL A 71 -5.80 -1.63 -18.22
N GLN A 72 -4.78 -0.78 -18.27
CA GLN A 72 -4.93 0.67 -18.09
C GLN A 72 -5.88 1.25 -19.13
N THR A 73 -5.76 0.87 -20.40
CA THR A 73 -6.63 1.35 -21.47
C THR A 73 -8.08 0.90 -21.26
N ALA A 74 -8.31 -0.36 -20.90
CA ALA A 74 -9.65 -0.88 -20.65
C ALA A 74 -10.33 -0.15 -19.47
N GLU A 75 -9.61 0.04 -18.37
CA GLU A 75 -10.12 0.74 -17.19
C GLU A 75 -10.31 2.25 -17.44
N ALA A 76 -9.45 2.88 -18.25
CA ALA A 76 -9.61 4.27 -18.68
C ALA A 76 -10.86 4.44 -19.55
N THR A 77 -11.10 3.53 -20.50
CA THR A 77 -12.31 3.55 -21.33
C THR A 77 -13.56 3.45 -20.49
N GLN A 78 -13.60 2.55 -19.50
CA GLN A 78 -14.71 2.46 -18.56
C GLN A 78 -14.90 3.76 -17.78
N THR A 79 -13.82 4.39 -17.33
CA THR A 79 -13.89 5.66 -16.59
C THR A 79 -14.45 6.78 -17.45
N MET A 80 -14.06 6.86 -18.73
CA MET A 80 -14.62 7.82 -19.65
C MET A 80 -16.14 7.61 -19.85
N CYS A 81 -16.59 6.36 -20.00
CA CYS A 81 -18.02 6.05 -20.06
C CYS A 81 -18.76 6.45 -18.78
N GLN A 82 -18.17 6.20 -17.61
CA GLN A 82 -18.75 6.60 -16.33
C GLN A 82 -18.87 8.12 -16.21
N LEU A 83 -17.82 8.87 -16.58
CA LEU A 83 -17.83 10.33 -16.56
C LEU A 83 -18.86 10.94 -17.53
N LEU A 84 -19.11 10.28 -18.66
CA LEU A 84 -20.15 10.72 -19.61
C LEU A 84 -21.56 10.47 -19.08
N ASN A 85 -21.79 9.35 -18.39
CA ASN A 85 -23.13 8.96 -17.92
C ASN A 85 -23.46 9.60 -16.56
N ASP A 86 -22.45 9.78 -15.70
CA ASP A 86 -22.61 10.31 -14.35
C ASP A 86 -21.40 11.21 -13.99
N PRO A 87 -21.36 12.44 -14.51
CA PRO A 87 -20.27 13.38 -14.25
C PRO A 87 -20.23 13.89 -12.80
N ALA A 88 -21.32 13.77 -12.04
CA ALA A 88 -21.39 14.23 -10.65
C ALA A 88 -20.46 13.41 -9.74
N ASP A 89 -20.38 12.11 -9.98
CA ASP A 89 -19.55 11.18 -9.21
C ASP A 89 -18.12 11.01 -9.78
N TYR A 90 -17.60 12.04 -10.49
CA TYR A 90 -16.28 11.99 -11.13
C TYR A 90 -15.16 11.54 -10.20
N TYR A 91 -15.23 11.92 -8.94
CA TYR A 91 -14.21 11.59 -7.95
C TYR A 91 -14.17 10.09 -7.64
N ASP A 92 -15.33 9.49 -7.47
CA ASP A 92 -15.46 8.04 -7.25
C ASP A 92 -15.06 7.24 -8.50
N HIS A 93 -15.31 7.76 -9.70
CA HIS A 93 -14.86 7.15 -10.94
C HIS A 93 -13.33 7.14 -11.05
N ILE A 94 -12.65 8.23 -10.67
CA ILE A 94 -11.18 8.31 -10.64
C ILE A 94 -10.60 7.36 -9.57
N ARG A 95 -11.20 7.31 -8.39
CA ARG A 95 -10.79 6.38 -7.33
C ARG A 95 -10.97 4.93 -7.76
N ARG A 96 -12.11 4.61 -8.39
CA ARG A 96 -12.35 3.29 -8.96
C ARG A 96 -11.27 2.93 -9.98
N TYR A 97 -10.96 3.83 -10.92
CA TYR A 97 -9.93 3.60 -11.94
C TYR A 97 -8.59 3.22 -11.30
N SER A 98 -8.11 4.03 -10.38
CA SER A 98 -6.83 3.79 -9.70
C SER A 98 -6.81 2.44 -8.99
N THR A 99 -7.89 2.11 -8.27
CA THR A 99 -8.01 0.84 -7.56
C THR A 99 -8.09 -0.35 -8.51
N ALA A 100 -8.88 -0.23 -9.59
CA ALA A 100 -9.05 -1.30 -10.56
C ALA A 100 -7.74 -1.66 -11.28
N VAL A 101 -6.98 -0.64 -11.72
CA VAL A 101 -5.67 -0.85 -12.35
C VAL A 101 -4.72 -1.58 -11.40
N ILE A 102 -4.64 -1.14 -10.14
CA ILE A 102 -3.70 -1.75 -9.19
C ILE A 102 -4.15 -3.15 -8.77
N LEU A 103 -5.44 -3.36 -8.48
CA LEU A 103 -5.97 -4.69 -8.17
C LEU A 103 -5.73 -5.68 -9.29
N ALA A 104 -5.96 -5.26 -10.54
CA ALA A 104 -5.70 -6.10 -11.72
C ALA A 104 -4.21 -6.41 -11.86
N SER A 105 -3.34 -5.43 -11.70
CA SER A 105 -1.89 -5.59 -11.85
C SER A 105 -1.27 -6.45 -10.75
N VAL A 106 -1.72 -6.25 -9.50
CA VAL A 106 -1.13 -6.91 -8.34
C VAL A 106 -1.75 -8.28 -8.10
N PHE A 107 -3.07 -8.35 -8.01
CA PHE A 107 -3.79 -9.56 -7.66
C PHE A 107 -4.53 -10.21 -8.84
N GLY A 108 -4.50 -9.63 -10.05
CA GLY A 108 -5.27 -10.09 -11.20
C GLY A 108 -6.79 -10.02 -10.96
N GLN A 109 -7.25 -9.11 -10.12
CA GLN A 109 -8.65 -8.95 -9.72
C GLN A 109 -9.17 -7.63 -10.22
N ARG A 110 -10.47 -7.54 -10.46
CA ARG A 110 -11.08 -6.32 -10.97
C ARG A 110 -11.89 -5.61 -9.89
N GLY A 111 -11.79 -4.28 -9.85
CA GLY A 111 -12.68 -3.39 -9.10
C GLY A 111 -13.74 -2.80 -10.03
N GLU A 112 -14.90 -3.43 -10.13
CA GLU A 112 -15.93 -3.04 -11.10
C GLU A 112 -16.59 -1.71 -10.76
N SER A 113 -16.80 -1.45 -9.48
CA SER A 113 -17.42 -0.23 -8.95
C SER A 113 -16.65 0.26 -7.74
N PHE A 114 -16.65 1.59 -7.52
CA PHE A 114 -16.14 2.18 -6.29
C PHE A 114 -16.89 1.68 -5.06
N GLN A 115 -18.20 1.45 -5.20
CA GLN A 115 -19.05 0.94 -4.12
C GLN A 115 -18.92 -0.56 -3.86
N SER A 116 -18.08 -1.28 -4.63
CA SER A 116 -17.90 -2.70 -4.39
C SER A 116 -17.26 -2.96 -3.02
N PRO A 117 -17.72 -4.00 -2.27
CA PRO A 117 -17.25 -4.25 -0.90
C PRO A 117 -15.72 -4.39 -0.80
N LYS A 118 -15.09 -4.95 -1.83
CA LYS A 118 -13.63 -5.12 -1.90
C LYS A 118 -12.90 -3.79 -1.97
N VAL A 119 -13.37 -2.88 -2.82
CA VAL A 119 -12.78 -1.54 -2.98
C VAL A 119 -12.99 -0.72 -1.71
N GLN A 120 -14.19 -0.75 -1.14
CA GLN A 120 -14.49 -0.05 0.11
C GLN A 120 -13.64 -0.57 1.27
N ALA A 121 -13.45 -1.88 1.39
CA ALA A 121 -12.60 -2.47 2.44
C ALA A 121 -11.13 -2.01 2.32
N LEU A 122 -10.61 -1.90 1.09
CA LEU A 122 -9.26 -1.38 0.85
C LEU A 122 -9.12 0.07 1.31
N TYR A 123 -10.06 0.94 0.93
CA TYR A 123 -10.04 2.33 1.35
C TYR A 123 -10.22 2.48 2.86
N HIS A 124 -11.13 1.71 3.46
CA HIS A 124 -11.34 1.74 4.90
C HIS A 124 -10.08 1.35 5.68
N ALA A 125 -9.44 0.23 5.31
CA ALA A 125 -8.20 -0.20 5.93
C ALA A 125 -7.07 0.83 5.77
N GLN A 126 -6.99 1.47 4.59
CA GLN A 126 -6.02 2.52 4.31
C GLN A 126 -6.27 3.78 5.16
N ASP A 127 -7.50 4.23 5.26
CA ASP A 127 -7.85 5.44 6.00
C ASP A 127 -7.58 5.27 7.50
N ARG A 128 -7.96 4.13 8.09
CA ARG A 128 -7.65 3.80 9.49
C ARG A 128 -6.15 3.76 9.75
N PHE A 129 -5.40 3.05 8.91
CA PHE A 129 -3.94 2.97 9.05
C PHE A 129 -3.26 4.32 8.94
N THR A 130 -3.71 5.17 8.02
CA THR A 130 -3.10 6.48 7.85
C THR A 130 -3.46 7.40 9.00
N ALA A 131 -4.72 7.36 9.47
CA ALA A 131 -5.20 8.19 10.57
C ALA A 131 -4.43 7.91 11.87
N ILE A 132 -4.20 6.64 12.21
CA ILE A 132 -3.46 6.30 13.44
C ILE A 132 -1.98 6.70 13.39
N LEU A 133 -1.40 6.83 12.19
CA LEU A 133 -0.02 7.24 11.98
C LEU A 133 0.15 8.76 11.81
N GLU A 134 -0.93 9.53 11.78
CA GLU A 134 -0.85 10.99 11.73
C GLU A 134 -0.19 11.54 13.00
N PRO A 135 0.68 12.56 12.87
CA PRO A 135 1.29 13.20 14.04
C PRO A 135 0.22 13.69 15.03
N GLY A 136 0.30 13.24 16.27
CA GLY A 136 -0.66 13.59 17.32
C GLY A 136 -1.87 12.66 17.48
N ALA A 137 -2.07 11.69 16.58
CA ALA A 137 -3.12 10.68 16.70
C ALA A 137 -2.89 9.71 17.86
N THR A 138 -1.62 9.43 18.15
CA THR A 138 -1.20 8.57 19.27
C THR A 138 -0.20 9.30 20.15
N PRO A 139 -0.07 8.87 21.43
CA PRO A 139 0.98 9.41 22.30
C PRO A 139 2.36 9.23 21.66
N PRO A 140 3.34 10.13 21.89
CA PRO A 140 4.66 10.08 21.29
C PRO A 140 5.53 8.97 21.91
N VAL A 141 5.17 7.72 21.68
CA VAL A 141 5.77 6.52 22.28
C VAL A 141 7.25 6.37 21.90
N ASP A 142 7.60 6.78 20.68
CA ASP A 142 8.97 6.69 20.18
C ASP A 142 9.89 7.71 20.88
N ALA A 143 9.33 8.83 21.32
CA ALA A 143 10.05 9.82 22.14
C ALA A 143 10.08 9.44 23.66
N PHE A 144 9.05 8.72 24.13
CA PHE A 144 8.90 8.34 25.53
C PHE A 144 8.67 6.81 25.64
N PRO A 145 9.73 5.99 25.59
CA PRO A 145 9.62 4.52 25.52
C PRO A 145 8.87 3.88 26.70
N PHE A 146 8.80 4.52 27.86
CA PHE A 146 8.04 4.01 29.01
C PHE A 146 6.53 3.88 28.69
N LEU A 147 6.00 4.62 27.71
CA LEU A 147 4.63 4.49 27.25
C LEU A 147 4.34 3.12 26.59
N LYS A 148 5.38 2.39 26.15
CA LYS A 148 5.25 1.00 25.67
C LYS A 148 4.75 0.07 26.79
N LEU A 149 5.08 0.37 28.05
CA LEU A 149 4.73 -0.46 29.20
C LEU A 149 3.29 -0.22 29.70
N VAL A 150 2.63 0.86 29.24
CA VAL A 150 1.25 1.17 29.66
C VAL A 150 0.33 0.03 29.23
N PRO A 151 -0.48 -0.53 30.17
CA PRO A 151 -1.40 -1.62 29.84
C PRO A 151 -2.45 -1.22 28.79
N GLU A 152 -2.90 -2.19 27.99
CA GLU A 152 -3.81 -1.93 26.88
C GLU A 152 -5.18 -1.39 27.33
N PHE A 153 -5.67 -1.83 28.50
CA PHE A 153 -6.97 -1.39 29.02
C PHE A 153 -7.05 0.12 29.33
N VAL A 154 -5.89 0.78 29.50
CA VAL A 154 -5.79 2.24 29.64
C VAL A 154 -5.22 2.92 28.39
N SER A 155 -5.00 2.17 27.33
CA SER A 155 -4.36 2.64 26.10
C SER A 155 -5.24 2.33 24.88
N PRO A 156 -6.31 3.09 24.62
CA PRO A 156 -7.25 2.83 23.50
C PRO A 156 -6.53 2.72 22.14
N TRP A 157 -5.48 3.50 21.94
CA TRP A 157 -4.68 3.49 20.71
C TRP A 157 -3.95 2.15 20.45
N LYS A 158 -3.59 1.40 21.50
CA LYS A 158 -3.01 0.06 21.34
C LYS A 158 -4.06 -0.94 20.84
N LYS A 159 -5.26 -0.86 21.40
CA LYS A 159 -6.39 -1.68 20.95
C LYS A 159 -6.73 -1.37 19.50
N GLU A 160 -6.83 -0.10 19.15
CA GLU A 160 -7.09 0.35 17.78
C GLU A 160 -6.00 -0.13 16.80
N ALA A 161 -4.71 -0.03 17.17
CA ALA A 161 -3.62 -0.54 16.35
C ALA A 161 -3.75 -2.03 16.05
N ARG A 162 -4.15 -2.85 17.05
CA ARG A 162 -4.37 -4.29 16.86
C ARG A 162 -5.59 -4.59 16.00
N GLU A 163 -6.66 -3.83 16.14
CA GLU A 163 -7.83 -3.96 15.27
C GLU A 163 -7.46 -3.66 13.81
N ILE A 164 -6.70 -2.59 13.56
CA ILE A 164 -6.20 -2.24 12.22
C ILE A 164 -5.34 -3.38 11.65
N ARG A 165 -4.42 -3.94 12.47
CA ARG A 165 -3.64 -5.11 12.06
C ARG A 165 -4.53 -6.28 11.65
N GLN A 166 -5.54 -6.60 12.45
CA GLN A 166 -6.43 -7.72 12.18
C GLN A 166 -7.24 -7.50 10.89
N GLU A 167 -7.73 -6.30 10.66
CA GLU A 167 -8.43 -5.92 9.43
C GLU A 167 -7.53 -6.03 8.20
N GLN A 168 -6.32 -5.47 8.27
CA GLN A 168 -5.35 -5.57 7.17
C GLN A 168 -4.98 -7.01 6.87
N ARG A 169 -4.64 -7.81 7.89
CA ARG A 169 -4.33 -9.23 7.71
C ARG A 169 -5.48 -9.96 7.04
N SER A 170 -6.69 -9.83 7.56
CA SER A 170 -7.88 -10.48 7.01
C SER A 170 -8.08 -10.13 5.53
N LEU A 171 -7.95 -8.85 5.19
CA LEU A 171 -8.11 -8.36 3.83
C LEU A 171 -7.01 -8.88 2.88
N TYR A 172 -5.74 -8.77 3.29
CA TYR A 172 -4.61 -9.18 2.45
C TYR A 172 -4.55 -10.69 2.24
N TYR A 173 -4.83 -11.48 3.28
CA TYR A 173 -4.93 -12.94 3.16
C TYR A 173 -6.12 -13.38 2.30
N LYS A 174 -7.24 -12.65 2.35
CA LYS A 174 -8.37 -12.91 1.45
C LYS A 174 -7.99 -12.69 -0.01
N LEU A 175 -7.36 -11.55 -0.33
CA LEU A 175 -6.91 -11.23 -1.69
C LEU A 175 -5.87 -12.24 -2.19
N LEU A 176 -4.94 -12.64 -1.34
CA LEU A 176 -3.93 -13.66 -1.65
C LEU A 176 -4.56 -15.03 -1.85
N GLY A 177 -5.52 -15.41 -1.00
CA GLY A 177 -6.26 -16.67 -1.10
C GLY A 177 -7.04 -16.79 -2.40
N GLU A 178 -7.72 -15.73 -2.82
CA GLU A 178 -8.43 -15.67 -4.10
C GLU A 178 -7.46 -15.81 -5.30
N THR A 179 -6.23 -15.29 -5.17
CA THR A 179 -5.20 -15.46 -6.21
C THR A 179 -4.67 -16.91 -6.25
N ARG A 180 -4.40 -17.51 -5.08
CA ARG A 180 -3.97 -18.92 -4.99
C ARG A 180 -5.02 -19.87 -5.56
N GLU A 181 -6.30 -19.61 -5.29
CA GLU A 181 -7.40 -20.42 -5.82
C GLU A 181 -7.46 -20.37 -7.35
N ARG A 182 -7.33 -19.19 -7.95
CA ARG A 182 -7.29 -19.06 -9.42
C ARG A 182 -6.11 -19.79 -10.05
N ILE A 183 -4.94 -19.74 -9.42
CA ILE A 183 -3.76 -20.51 -9.89
C ILE A 183 -4.08 -22.01 -9.84
N ARG A 184 -4.70 -22.49 -8.75
CA ARG A 184 -5.07 -23.90 -8.60
C ARG A 184 -6.13 -24.34 -9.62
N GLU A 185 -7.08 -23.47 -9.97
CA GLU A 185 -8.09 -23.73 -10.99
C GLU A 185 -7.56 -23.56 -12.43
N GLN A 186 -6.27 -23.31 -12.61
CA GLN A 186 -5.64 -23.04 -13.91
C GLN A 186 -6.25 -21.86 -14.68
N LYS A 187 -6.90 -20.94 -13.95
CA LYS A 187 -7.42 -19.68 -14.48
C LYS A 187 -6.42 -18.54 -14.26
N SER A 188 -5.16 -18.83 -14.61
CA SER A 188 -4.06 -17.88 -14.41
C SER A 188 -4.35 -16.59 -15.18
N VAL A 189 -4.22 -15.47 -14.47
CA VAL A 189 -4.17 -14.15 -15.05
C VAL A 189 -2.83 -13.59 -14.64
N TYR A 190 -1.92 -13.38 -15.59
CA TYR A 190 -0.60 -12.88 -15.29
C TYR A 190 -0.66 -11.63 -14.41
N CYS A 191 -0.28 -11.77 -13.14
CA CYS A 191 -0.28 -10.70 -12.16
C CYS A 191 0.96 -10.80 -11.27
N PHE A 192 1.25 -9.71 -10.55
CA PHE A 192 2.44 -9.63 -9.71
C PHE A 192 2.47 -10.73 -8.64
N MET A 193 1.35 -10.95 -7.95
CA MET A 193 1.28 -11.92 -6.85
C MET A 193 1.45 -13.37 -7.32
N GLU A 194 0.99 -13.69 -8.52
CA GLU A 194 1.24 -15.01 -9.10
C GLU A 194 2.74 -15.28 -9.30
N ARG A 195 3.48 -14.28 -9.78
CA ARG A 195 4.94 -14.39 -9.91
C ARG A 195 5.62 -14.51 -8.54
N ILE A 196 5.18 -13.73 -7.55
CA ILE A 196 5.74 -13.81 -6.18
C ILE A 196 5.47 -15.17 -5.56
N LEU A 197 4.28 -15.74 -5.74
CA LEU A 197 3.94 -17.07 -5.25
C LEU A 197 4.77 -18.16 -5.90
N ASN A 198 5.03 -18.06 -7.22
CA ASN A 198 5.89 -19.01 -7.94
C ASN A 198 7.37 -18.95 -7.49
N ASP A 199 7.83 -17.76 -7.10
CA ASP A 199 9.19 -17.52 -6.59
C ASP A 199 9.29 -17.50 -5.06
N GLN A 200 8.23 -17.83 -4.30
CA GLN A 200 8.13 -17.65 -2.85
C GLN A 200 9.26 -18.38 -2.12
N GLU A 201 9.46 -19.66 -2.40
CA GLU A 201 10.52 -20.46 -1.79
C GLU A 201 11.92 -19.92 -2.10
N LYS A 202 12.15 -19.53 -3.34
CA LYS A 202 13.42 -18.96 -3.81
C LYS A 202 13.75 -17.63 -3.13
N ASN A 203 12.74 -16.83 -2.84
CA ASN A 203 12.89 -15.53 -2.19
C ASN A 203 12.93 -15.65 -0.65
N GLY A 204 12.58 -16.82 -0.10
CA GLY A 204 12.54 -17.08 1.34
C GLY A 204 11.45 -16.27 2.08
N PHE A 205 10.36 -15.90 1.39
CA PHE A 205 9.26 -15.17 1.99
C PHE A 205 8.27 -16.11 2.68
N ASP A 206 7.85 -15.75 3.88
CA ASP A 206 6.71 -16.36 4.52
C ASP A 206 5.38 -15.84 3.95
N ASP A 207 4.28 -16.49 4.34
CA ASP A 207 2.95 -16.13 3.86
C ASP A 207 2.51 -14.72 4.30
N GLU A 208 2.97 -14.27 5.46
CA GLU A 208 2.64 -12.91 5.96
C GLU A 208 3.37 -11.85 5.13
N GLN A 209 4.65 -12.04 4.85
CA GLN A 209 5.43 -11.16 3.98
C GLN A 209 4.83 -11.08 2.57
N VAL A 210 4.41 -12.22 2.03
CA VAL A 210 3.76 -12.29 0.70
C VAL A 210 2.43 -11.54 0.71
N ALA A 211 1.56 -11.77 1.71
CA ALA A 211 0.27 -11.10 1.82
C ALA A 211 0.43 -9.58 1.97
N TYR A 212 1.35 -9.15 2.84
CA TYR A 212 1.63 -7.72 3.05
C TYR A 212 2.28 -7.08 1.83
N LEU A 213 3.17 -7.78 1.12
CA LEU A 213 3.79 -7.26 -0.10
C LEU A 213 2.73 -6.90 -1.15
N GLY A 214 1.75 -7.77 -1.37
CA GLY A 214 0.62 -7.48 -2.25
C GLY A 214 -0.29 -6.38 -1.72
N GLY A 215 -0.66 -6.45 -0.44
CA GLY A 215 -1.53 -5.48 0.21
C GLY A 215 -0.96 -4.06 0.20
N ILE A 216 0.33 -3.91 0.48
CA ILE A 216 1.02 -2.62 0.49
C ILE A 216 1.05 -1.98 -0.90
N LEU A 217 1.23 -2.76 -1.96
CA LEU A 217 1.21 -2.22 -3.33
C LEU A 217 -0.15 -1.60 -3.67
N VAL A 218 -1.23 -2.18 -3.17
CA VAL A 218 -2.57 -1.59 -3.31
C VAL A 218 -2.73 -0.35 -2.43
N PHE A 219 -1.97 -0.25 -1.35
CA PHE A 219 -1.95 0.90 -0.43
C PHE A 219 -1.39 2.19 -1.06
N PHE A 220 -0.56 2.08 -2.10
CA PHE A 220 -0.08 3.22 -2.88
C PHE A 220 -1.15 3.87 -3.76
N LEU A 221 -2.42 3.51 -3.57
CA LEU A 221 -3.54 4.20 -4.20
C LEU A 221 -3.44 5.70 -3.90
N PRO A 222 -3.40 6.55 -4.91
CA PRO A 222 -3.27 7.97 -4.69
C PRO A 222 -4.46 8.46 -3.86
N LYS A 223 -4.20 8.93 -2.64
CA LYS A 223 -5.15 9.77 -1.90
C LYS A 223 -5.27 11.08 -2.65
N VAL A 224 -6.15 11.14 -3.65
CA VAL A 224 -6.56 12.42 -4.20
C VAL A 224 -7.46 13.08 -3.14
N LYS A 225 -6.84 13.71 -2.14
CA LYS A 225 -7.52 14.66 -1.26
C LYS A 225 -7.72 15.94 -2.06
N ILE A 226 -8.82 16.04 -2.78
CA ILE A 226 -9.31 17.35 -3.19
C ILE A 226 -9.94 17.96 -1.92
N SER A 227 -9.26 18.96 -1.37
CA SER A 227 -9.79 19.71 -0.23
C SER A 227 -11.00 20.51 -0.73
N TYR A 228 -12.20 20.07 -0.41
CA TYR A 228 -13.47 20.74 -0.76
C TYR A 228 -13.67 22.08 -0.04
N THR A 229 -12.70 22.60 0.71
CA THR A 229 -12.86 23.81 1.53
C THR A 229 -12.79 25.13 0.74
N SER A 230 -12.68 25.12 -0.58
CA SER A 230 -12.58 26.40 -1.34
C SER A 230 -13.61 26.62 -2.45
N LEU A 231 -14.58 25.74 -2.65
CA LEU A 231 -15.56 25.89 -3.75
C LEU A 231 -17.00 26.22 -3.31
N SER A 232 -17.28 26.34 -2.01
CA SER A 232 -18.64 26.66 -1.53
C SER A 232 -18.85 28.12 -1.11
N SER A 233 -17.95 29.04 -1.48
CA SER A 233 -18.08 30.45 -1.07
C SER A 233 -18.10 31.47 -2.21
N ASN A 234 -18.34 31.04 -3.47
CA ASN A 234 -18.58 31.98 -4.56
C ASN A 234 -19.53 31.37 -5.63
N CYS A 235 -20.81 31.24 -5.27
CA CYS A 235 -21.96 31.29 -6.18
C CYS A 235 -23.14 31.92 -5.46
#